data_4c4e19a05f944cc28c9c5f5c2a2eb077
#
_entry.id   4c4e19a05f944cc28c9c5f5c2a2eb077
#
_cell.length_a   1.000
_cell.length_b   1.000
_cell.length_c   1.000
_cell.angle_alpha   90.00
_cell.angle_beta   90.00
_cell.angle_gamma   90.00
#
_symmetry.space_group_name_H-M   'P 1'
#
loop_
_entity.id
_entity.type
_entity.pdbx_description
1 polymer ?
#
loop_
_entity_poly.entity_id
_entity_poly.type
_entity_poly.pdbx_seq_one_letter_code
_entity_poly.pdbx_strand_id
1 'polypeptide(L)'
;MQKTFFILIFSFLSQFIFSFVQNDETAPDFRLLDSNGHEIVLSSFRGKRVVLEWTNHGCPFVAKHYKSGNMQSTQDFVKDKNTVWLSIISSAPGTQGYITPEKANELTVSRNAFPSHVLFDPSGVVGRKYSAKTTPHMYIIDEQGFLKYQGAIDDAGGRGFMSKDLLKANNYVKKGLKELATGEEVSSPVTKPYGCSVKYSS
;
A
#
# COMPACT_ATOMS: atom_id res chain seq x y z
N MET A 1 -66.86 -1.35 -18.97
CA MET A 1 -65.47 -1.43 -19.48
C MET A 1 -64.56 -0.87 -18.38
N GLN A 2 -63.91 -1.74 -17.62
CA GLN A 2 -63.05 -1.35 -16.51
C GLN A 2 -61.59 -1.44 -17.03
N LYS A 3 -60.91 -0.30 -17.08
CA LYS A 3 -59.46 -0.25 -17.48
C LYS A 3 -58.60 -0.46 -16.26
N THR A 4 -57.96 -1.63 -16.21
CA THR A 4 -56.95 -1.96 -15.19
C THR A 4 -55.65 -1.31 -15.53
N PHE A 5 -55.18 -0.37 -14.74
CA PHE A 5 -53.85 0.27 -14.89
C PHE A 5 -52.82 -0.57 -14.16
N PHE A 6 -51.89 -1.19 -14.91
CA PHE A 6 -50.75 -1.91 -14.33
C PHE A 6 -49.62 -0.91 -14.07
N ILE A 7 -49.34 -0.65 -12.81
CA ILE A 7 -48.17 0.15 -12.41
C ILE A 7 -46.96 -0.78 -12.33
N LEU A 8 -46.05 -0.67 -13.29
CA LEU A 8 -44.75 -1.33 -13.23
C LEU A 8 -43.83 -0.58 -12.27
N ILE A 9 -43.63 -1.14 -11.08
CA ILE A 9 -42.64 -0.63 -10.13
C ILE A 9 -41.26 -1.13 -10.58
N PHE A 10 -40.47 -0.23 -11.18
CA PHE A 10 -39.05 -0.49 -11.47
C PHE A 10 -38.27 -0.35 -10.17
N SER A 11 -37.96 -1.49 -9.56
CA SER A 11 -37.06 -1.55 -8.40
C SER A 11 -35.63 -1.32 -8.88
N PHE A 12 -35.10 -0.12 -8.65
CA PHE A 12 -33.69 0.19 -8.84
C PHE A 12 -32.90 -0.50 -7.72
N LEU A 13 -32.41 -1.70 -8.00
CA LEU A 13 -31.40 -2.36 -7.16
C LEU A 13 -30.06 -1.64 -7.39
N SER A 14 -29.72 -0.73 -6.48
CA SER A 14 -28.37 -0.12 -6.46
C SER A 14 -27.36 -1.22 -6.12
N GLN A 15 -26.73 -1.76 -7.15
CA GLN A 15 -25.58 -2.65 -6.97
C GLN A 15 -24.40 -1.78 -6.52
N PHE A 16 -24.01 -1.89 -5.26
CA PHE A 16 -22.70 -1.41 -4.81
C PHE A 16 -21.62 -2.24 -5.51
N ILE A 17 -21.14 -1.76 -6.64
CA ILE A 17 -19.95 -2.30 -7.30
C ILE A 17 -18.77 -1.90 -6.43
N PHE A 18 -18.22 -2.83 -5.66
CA PHE A 18 -16.90 -2.68 -5.09
C PHE A 18 -15.89 -2.68 -6.25
N SER A 19 -15.57 -1.51 -6.76
CA SER A 19 -14.50 -1.36 -7.73
C SER A 19 -13.17 -1.56 -6.99
N PHE A 20 -12.47 -2.64 -7.35
CA PHE A 20 -11.08 -2.82 -6.93
C PHE A 20 -10.21 -1.84 -7.72
N VAL A 21 -9.25 -1.21 -7.06
CA VAL A 21 -8.32 -0.30 -7.73
C VAL A 21 -7.55 -1.05 -8.83
N GLN A 22 -7.55 -0.48 -10.03
CA GLN A 22 -6.82 -0.98 -11.18
C GLN A 22 -5.68 -0.04 -11.55
N ASN A 23 -4.65 -0.59 -12.22
CA ASN A 23 -3.57 0.24 -12.73
C ASN A 23 -4.11 1.20 -13.80
N ASP A 24 -3.48 2.36 -13.87
CA ASP A 24 -3.86 3.49 -14.74
C ASP A 24 -5.24 4.11 -14.42
N GLU A 25 -5.84 3.72 -13.29
CA GLU A 25 -6.99 4.42 -12.72
C GLU A 25 -6.54 5.36 -11.60
N THR A 26 -7.37 6.36 -11.30
CA THR A 26 -7.13 7.26 -10.16
C THR A 26 -7.07 6.45 -8.88
N ALA A 27 -5.96 6.57 -8.15
CA ALA A 27 -5.78 5.92 -6.86
C ALA A 27 -6.89 6.37 -5.89
N PRO A 28 -7.58 5.45 -5.20
CA PRO A 28 -8.63 5.79 -4.25
C PRO A 28 -8.12 6.72 -3.16
N ASP A 29 -8.71 7.90 -3.06
CA ASP A 29 -8.32 8.85 -2.02
C ASP A 29 -8.67 8.33 -0.63
N PHE A 30 -7.86 8.71 0.34
CA PHE A 30 -8.06 8.37 1.74
C PHE A 30 -7.58 9.48 2.67
N ARG A 31 -8.05 9.40 3.91
CA ARG A 31 -7.66 10.27 5.02
C ARG A 31 -7.37 9.39 6.23
N LEU A 32 -6.14 9.45 6.73
CA LEU A 32 -5.67 8.66 7.89
C LEU A 32 -4.86 9.56 8.82
N LEU A 33 -4.79 9.18 10.10
CA LEU A 33 -3.84 9.80 11.04
C LEU A 33 -2.48 9.11 10.94
N ASP A 34 -1.43 9.89 11.01
CA ASP A 34 -0.07 9.37 11.15
C ASP A 34 0.31 9.12 12.62
N SER A 35 1.49 8.56 12.84
CA SER A 35 2.03 8.27 14.17
C SER A 35 2.36 9.50 15.03
N ASN A 36 2.24 10.71 14.47
CA ASN A 36 2.42 11.97 15.18
C ASN A 36 1.09 12.73 15.37
N GLY A 37 -0.04 12.08 15.01
CA GLY A 37 -1.38 12.65 15.13
C GLY A 37 -1.77 13.62 14.02
N HIS A 38 -0.96 13.74 12.95
CA HIS A 38 -1.30 14.57 11.81
C HIS A 38 -2.25 13.83 10.87
N GLU A 39 -3.23 14.55 10.35
CA GLU A 39 -4.12 14.03 9.32
C GLU A 39 -3.41 14.07 7.96
N ILE A 40 -3.32 12.93 7.31
CA ILE A 40 -2.70 12.75 6.01
C ILE A 40 -3.77 12.38 4.98
N VAL A 41 -3.88 13.18 3.93
CA VAL A 41 -4.79 12.99 2.81
C VAL A 41 -3.97 12.65 1.57
N LEU A 42 -4.26 11.53 0.90
CA LEU A 42 -3.47 11.11 -0.27
C LEU A 42 -3.48 12.17 -1.38
N SER A 43 -4.63 12.76 -1.67
CA SER A 43 -4.77 13.77 -2.74
C SER A 43 -3.95 15.05 -2.48
N SER A 44 -3.52 15.32 -1.25
CA SER A 44 -2.63 16.45 -0.94
C SER A 44 -1.21 16.31 -1.51
N PHE A 45 -0.84 15.11 -1.95
CA PHE A 45 0.46 14.83 -2.56
C PHE A 45 0.46 14.93 -4.10
N ARG A 46 -0.57 15.49 -4.72
CA ARG A 46 -0.55 15.77 -6.16
C ARG A 46 0.69 16.57 -6.53
N GLY A 47 1.30 16.21 -7.68
CA GLY A 47 2.61 16.76 -8.09
C GLY A 47 3.82 16.01 -7.51
N LYS A 48 3.57 15.01 -6.65
CA LYS A 48 4.61 14.10 -6.12
C LYS A 48 4.22 12.65 -6.41
N ARG A 49 5.21 11.79 -6.63
CA ARG A 49 4.99 10.35 -6.60
C ARG A 49 4.76 9.89 -5.17
N VAL A 50 3.92 8.87 -5.01
CA VAL A 50 3.65 8.29 -3.69
C VAL A 50 3.89 6.79 -3.73
N VAL A 51 4.67 6.29 -2.79
CA VAL A 51 4.79 4.85 -2.52
C VAL A 51 3.94 4.52 -1.30
N LEU A 52 3.03 3.54 -1.43
CA LEU A 52 2.34 2.97 -0.29
C LEU A 52 2.98 1.61 0.04
N GLU A 53 3.31 1.41 1.30
CA GLU A 53 3.78 0.16 1.87
C GLU A 53 2.76 -0.35 2.89
N TRP A 54 1.98 -1.38 2.57
CA TRP A 54 1.26 -2.09 3.64
C TRP A 54 2.23 -2.90 4.47
N THR A 55 2.26 -2.61 5.76
CA THR A 55 3.26 -3.16 6.68
C THR A 55 2.65 -3.77 7.94
N ASN A 56 3.39 -4.70 8.55
CA ASN A 56 3.08 -5.31 9.84
C ASN A 56 4.40 -5.69 10.51
N HIS A 57 4.71 -5.08 11.64
CA HIS A 57 5.98 -5.28 12.34
C HIS A 57 6.20 -6.73 12.81
N GLY A 58 5.12 -7.47 13.10
CA GLY A 58 5.16 -8.87 13.51
C GLY A 58 5.23 -9.87 12.36
N CYS A 59 5.14 -9.39 11.09
CA CYS A 59 5.28 -10.25 9.93
C CYS A 59 6.75 -10.61 9.68
N PRO A 60 7.13 -11.90 9.61
CA PRO A 60 8.51 -12.30 9.40
C PRO A 60 9.06 -11.84 8.04
N PHE A 61 8.22 -11.70 7.01
CA PHE A 61 8.64 -11.15 5.72
C PHE A 61 8.98 -9.67 5.82
N VAL A 62 8.16 -8.86 6.48
CA VAL A 62 8.48 -7.44 6.76
C VAL A 62 9.75 -7.36 7.59
N ALA A 63 9.86 -8.13 8.67
CA ALA A 63 11.04 -8.15 9.52
C ALA A 63 12.32 -8.50 8.73
N LYS A 64 12.24 -9.43 7.77
CA LYS A 64 13.36 -9.81 6.90
C LYS A 64 13.81 -8.64 6.03
N HIS A 65 12.88 -7.93 5.36
CA HIS A 65 13.22 -6.78 4.53
C HIS A 65 13.90 -5.66 5.32
N TYR A 66 13.43 -5.40 6.55
CA TYR A 66 14.06 -4.41 7.42
C TYR A 66 15.41 -4.89 7.99
N LYS A 67 15.52 -6.15 8.42
CA LYS A 67 16.79 -6.70 8.95
C LYS A 67 17.89 -6.81 7.90
N SER A 68 17.55 -7.05 6.65
CA SER A 68 18.50 -7.13 5.54
C SER A 68 18.91 -5.76 4.98
N GLY A 69 18.28 -4.68 5.39
CA GLY A 69 18.48 -3.35 4.82
C GLY A 69 17.77 -3.13 3.48
N ASN A 70 17.04 -4.12 2.94
CA ASN A 70 16.37 -4.00 1.64
C ASN A 70 15.29 -2.91 1.64
N MET A 71 14.46 -2.86 2.71
CA MET A 71 13.43 -1.84 2.81
C MET A 71 14.05 -0.45 2.93
N GLN A 72 15.00 -0.26 3.83
CA GLN A 72 15.70 1.03 4.00
C GLN A 72 16.37 1.48 2.72
N SER A 73 17.06 0.57 2.01
CA SER A 73 17.66 0.87 0.71
C SER A 73 16.63 1.28 -0.35
N THR A 74 15.40 0.76 -0.26
CA THR A 74 14.32 1.14 -1.17
C THR A 74 13.74 2.50 -0.78
N GLN A 75 13.56 2.77 0.50
CA GLN A 75 13.13 4.06 1.02
C GLN A 75 14.17 5.16 0.74
N ASP A 76 15.46 4.89 0.96
CA ASP A 76 16.54 5.83 0.68
C ASP A 76 16.67 6.15 -0.82
N PHE A 77 16.40 5.17 -1.68
CA PHE A 77 16.38 5.37 -3.13
C PHE A 77 15.41 6.48 -3.59
N VAL A 78 14.32 6.71 -2.87
CA VAL A 78 13.31 7.72 -3.21
C VAL A 78 13.45 9.02 -2.42
N LYS A 79 14.30 9.04 -1.42
CA LYS A 79 14.66 10.26 -0.69
C LYS A 79 15.16 11.30 -1.69
N ASP A 80 14.74 12.50 -1.57
CA ASP A 80 15.11 13.64 -2.44
C ASP A 80 14.65 13.54 -3.93
N LYS A 81 13.76 12.56 -4.29
CA LYS A 81 13.28 12.35 -5.67
C LYS A 81 11.82 12.77 -5.89
N ASN A 82 11.36 13.81 -5.23
CA ASN A 82 9.96 14.25 -5.29
C ASN A 82 8.97 13.08 -5.04
N THR A 83 9.31 12.22 -4.09
CA THR A 83 8.53 11.00 -3.78
C THR A 83 8.25 10.94 -2.28
N VAL A 84 6.99 10.65 -1.94
CA VAL A 84 6.51 10.46 -0.56
C VAL A 84 6.38 8.97 -0.29
N TRP A 85 6.85 8.49 0.86
CA TRP A 85 6.68 7.10 1.29
C TRP A 85 5.71 7.04 2.47
N LEU A 86 4.59 6.34 2.28
CA LEU A 86 3.55 6.13 3.29
C LEU A 86 3.52 4.66 3.70
N SER A 87 3.94 4.35 4.94
CA SER A 87 3.80 3.01 5.51
C SER A 87 2.44 2.90 6.20
N ILE A 88 1.59 1.93 5.84
CA ILE A 88 0.20 1.81 6.29
C ILE A 88 0.02 0.54 7.11
N ILE A 89 -0.56 0.70 8.30
CA ILE A 89 -0.87 -0.39 9.24
C ILE A 89 -2.38 -0.57 9.27
N SER A 90 -2.87 -1.63 8.61
CA SER A 90 -4.31 -2.01 8.61
C SER A 90 -4.58 -3.23 9.52
N SER A 91 -3.77 -3.43 10.55
CA SER A 91 -4.01 -4.47 11.56
C SER A 91 -5.11 -4.03 12.51
N ALA A 92 -6.17 -4.83 12.62
CA ALA A 92 -7.29 -4.58 13.53
C ALA A 92 -6.86 -4.68 15.01
N PRO A 93 -7.54 -3.98 15.93
CA PRO A 93 -7.28 -4.09 17.37
C PRO A 93 -7.26 -5.54 17.85
N GLY A 94 -6.27 -5.89 18.68
CA GLY A 94 -6.09 -7.23 19.20
C GLY A 94 -5.45 -8.24 18.23
N THR A 95 -5.16 -7.86 17.00
CA THR A 95 -4.49 -8.73 16.03
C THR A 95 -2.98 -8.48 15.96
N GLN A 96 -2.25 -9.43 15.35
CA GLN A 96 -0.82 -9.25 15.11
C GLN A 96 -0.58 -8.00 14.24
N GLY A 97 0.32 -7.15 14.69
CA GLY A 97 0.71 -5.93 13.95
C GLY A 97 -0.06 -4.68 14.39
N TYR A 98 -1.10 -4.81 15.20
CA TYR A 98 -1.72 -3.65 15.84
C TYR A 98 -0.74 -3.06 16.87
N ILE A 99 -0.42 -1.77 16.75
CA ILE A 99 0.50 -1.06 17.64
C ILE A 99 0.03 0.36 17.89
N THR A 100 0.56 0.97 18.95
CA THR A 100 0.34 2.39 19.25
C THR A 100 1.22 3.29 18.37
N PRO A 101 0.87 4.57 18.24
CA PRO A 101 1.70 5.56 17.55
C PRO A 101 3.14 5.65 18.08
N GLU A 102 3.32 5.60 19.39
CA GLU A 102 4.63 5.65 20.04
C GLU A 102 5.48 4.44 19.62
N LYS A 103 4.87 3.24 19.60
CA LYS A 103 5.54 2.02 19.14
C LYS A 103 5.91 2.07 17.67
N ALA A 104 5.08 2.67 16.82
CA ALA A 104 5.40 2.87 15.41
C ALA A 104 6.62 3.79 15.24
N ASN A 105 6.70 4.87 15.99
CA ASN A 105 7.84 5.78 16.00
C ASN A 105 9.12 5.10 16.52
N GLU A 106 9.03 4.35 17.61
CA GLU A 106 10.14 3.53 18.13
C GLU A 106 10.68 2.54 17.06
N LEU A 107 9.78 1.85 16.36
CA LEU A 107 10.15 0.91 15.30
C LEU A 107 10.78 1.60 14.10
N THR A 108 10.33 2.78 13.74
CA THR A 108 10.92 3.59 12.67
C THR A 108 12.37 3.92 12.99
N VAL A 109 12.63 4.42 14.20
CA VAL A 109 13.98 4.75 14.66
C VAL A 109 14.86 3.50 14.75
N SER A 110 14.40 2.46 15.47
CA SER A 110 15.19 1.26 15.74
C SER A 110 15.55 0.44 14.50
N ARG A 111 14.79 0.59 13.42
CA ARG A 111 15.03 -0.05 12.13
C ARG A 111 15.81 0.82 11.15
N ASN A 112 16.16 2.04 11.51
CA ASN A 112 16.70 3.04 10.58
C ASN A 112 15.82 3.16 9.32
N ALA A 113 14.50 3.23 9.51
CA ALA A 113 13.53 3.37 8.43
C ALA A 113 13.29 4.84 8.09
N PHE A 114 12.90 5.11 6.83
CA PHE A 114 12.74 6.46 6.30
C PHE A 114 11.35 6.71 5.66
N PRO A 115 10.23 6.22 6.24
CA PRO A 115 8.92 6.60 5.73
C PRO A 115 8.70 8.11 5.96
N SER A 116 7.98 8.77 5.06
CA SER A 116 7.53 10.14 5.29
C SER A 116 6.47 10.17 6.40
N HIS A 117 5.59 9.17 6.43
CA HIS A 117 4.57 8.99 7.47
C HIS A 117 4.30 7.51 7.70
N VAL A 118 3.98 7.14 8.95
CA VAL A 118 3.40 5.84 9.31
C VAL A 118 1.93 6.05 9.64
N LEU A 119 1.04 5.48 8.85
CA LEU A 119 -0.40 5.72 8.88
C LEU A 119 -1.16 4.56 9.53
N PHE A 120 -2.26 4.88 10.22
CA PHE A 120 -3.11 3.89 10.90
C PHE A 120 -4.46 3.75 10.21
N ASP A 121 -4.77 2.54 9.79
CA ASP A 121 -6.06 2.12 9.22
C ASP A 121 -6.61 0.89 9.99
N PRO A 122 -6.89 1.02 11.32
CA PRO A 122 -7.30 -0.11 12.16
C PRO A 122 -8.64 -0.72 11.74
N SER A 123 -9.49 0.03 11.06
CA SER A 123 -10.73 -0.47 10.47
C SER A 123 -10.52 -1.30 9.21
N GLY A 124 -9.35 -1.16 8.56
CA GLY A 124 -9.03 -1.81 7.30
C GLY A 124 -9.79 -1.27 6.08
N VAL A 125 -10.47 -0.13 6.22
CA VAL A 125 -11.26 0.47 5.12
C VAL A 125 -10.36 0.84 3.95
N VAL A 126 -9.22 1.48 4.22
CA VAL A 126 -8.28 1.88 3.16
C VAL A 126 -7.60 0.65 2.57
N GLY A 127 -7.17 -0.29 3.41
CA GLY A 127 -6.57 -1.54 2.94
C GLY A 127 -7.48 -2.34 2.02
N ARG A 128 -8.78 -2.40 2.32
CA ARG A 128 -9.77 -3.07 1.45
C ARG A 128 -9.99 -2.31 0.14
N LYS A 129 -10.03 -0.97 0.15
CA LYS A 129 -10.12 -0.16 -1.08
C LYS A 129 -8.96 -0.46 -2.04
N TYR A 130 -7.76 -0.63 -1.52
CA TYR A 130 -6.57 -0.98 -2.30
C TYR A 130 -6.42 -2.49 -2.53
N SER A 131 -7.32 -3.32 -2.04
CA SER A 131 -7.19 -4.79 -2.09
C SER A 131 -5.85 -5.28 -1.55
N ALA A 132 -5.34 -4.64 -0.50
CA ALA A 132 -4.09 -5.02 0.12
C ALA A 132 -4.24 -6.42 0.77
N LYS A 133 -3.42 -7.38 0.31
CA LYS A 133 -3.55 -8.80 0.68
C LYS A 133 -2.48 -9.26 1.64
N THR A 134 -1.27 -8.73 1.49
CA THR A 134 -0.09 -9.21 2.23
C THR A 134 0.66 -8.05 2.89
N THR A 135 1.60 -8.38 3.74
CA THR A 135 2.62 -7.47 4.26
C THR A 135 4.00 -8.09 4.04
N PRO A 136 4.90 -7.43 3.25
CA PRO A 136 4.66 -6.16 2.56
C PRO A 136 3.75 -6.30 1.33
N HIS A 137 3.03 -5.22 0.97
CA HIS A 137 2.37 -5.04 -0.30
C HIS A 137 2.61 -3.60 -0.75
N MET A 138 3.14 -3.43 -1.96
CA MET A 138 3.65 -2.15 -2.46
C MET A 138 2.75 -1.59 -3.54
N TYR A 139 2.63 -0.26 -3.57
CA TYR A 139 1.92 0.49 -4.61
C TYR A 139 2.74 1.72 -4.98
N ILE A 140 2.70 2.12 -6.25
CA ILE A 140 3.25 3.38 -6.72
C ILE A 140 2.15 4.18 -7.40
N ILE A 141 2.02 5.44 -7.00
CA ILE A 141 1.08 6.41 -7.54
C ILE A 141 1.94 7.52 -8.16
N ASP A 142 1.59 7.95 -9.37
CA ASP A 142 2.31 9.01 -10.08
C ASP A 142 1.93 10.42 -9.58
N GLU A 143 2.56 11.44 -10.14
CA GLU A 143 2.33 12.85 -9.79
C GLU A 143 0.91 13.32 -10.11
N GLN A 144 0.24 12.67 -11.08
CA GLN A 144 -1.15 12.94 -11.45
C GLN A 144 -2.14 12.19 -10.55
N GLY A 145 -1.64 11.23 -9.74
CA GLY A 145 -2.39 10.42 -8.81
C GLY A 145 -3.02 9.19 -9.39
N PHE A 146 -2.49 8.69 -10.50
CA PHE A 146 -2.86 7.41 -11.05
C PHE A 146 -2.03 6.29 -10.43
N LEU A 147 -2.66 5.15 -10.17
CA LEU A 147 -1.97 3.94 -9.71
C LEU A 147 -1.18 3.35 -10.86
N LYS A 148 0.14 3.29 -10.72
CA LYS A 148 1.06 2.79 -11.76
C LYS A 148 1.67 1.42 -11.43
N TYR A 149 1.69 1.05 -10.16
CA TYR A 149 2.21 -0.25 -9.72
C TYR A 149 1.45 -0.77 -8.51
N GLN A 150 1.21 -2.09 -8.49
CA GLN A 150 0.77 -2.81 -7.30
C GLN A 150 1.38 -4.21 -7.24
N GLY A 151 1.92 -4.62 -6.10
CA GLY A 151 2.49 -5.96 -5.95
C GLY A 151 3.58 -6.13 -4.91
N ALA A 152 4.54 -6.99 -5.24
CA ALA A 152 5.68 -7.31 -4.39
C ALA A 152 6.70 -6.17 -4.32
N ILE A 153 7.52 -6.15 -3.28
CA ILE A 153 8.68 -5.25 -3.23
C ILE A 153 9.75 -5.67 -4.26
N ASP A 154 9.92 -7.00 -4.46
CA ASP A 154 10.93 -7.58 -5.34
C ASP A 154 10.52 -8.97 -5.84
N ASP A 155 11.38 -9.59 -6.66
CA ASP A 155 11.20 -10.93 -7.25
C ASP A 155 11.74 -12.08 -6.38
N ALA A 156 12.26 -11.81 -5.19
CA ALA A 156 12.76 -12.85 -4.29
C ALA A 156 11.65 -13.86 -3.92
N GLY A 157 10.41 -13.42 -3.94
CA GLY A 157 9.23 -14.26 -3.75
C GLY A 157 9.15 -14.88 -2.36
N GLY A 158 8.13 -15.69 -2.13
CA GLY A 158 8.00 -16.52 -0.93
C GLY A 158 8.99 -17.69 -0.89
N ARG A 159 9.76 -17.91 -1.95
CA ARG A 159 10.80 -18.93 -2.02
C ARG A 159 11.98 -18.51 -1.15
N GLY A 160 12.04 -19.08 0.00
CA GLY A 160 13.18 -18.89 0.87
C GLY A 160 13.01 -17.69 1.80
N PHE A 161 12.20 -17.91 2.82
CA PHE A 161 12.47 -17.32 4.13
C PHE A 161 13.98 -17.37 4.49
N MET A 162 14.71 -18.24 3.79
CA MET A 162 16.15 -18.50 3.91
C MET A 162 16.98 -17.92 2.75
N SER A 163 16.41 -17.28 1.73
CA SER A 163 17.18 -16.70 0.63
C SER A 163 18.09 -15.60 1.15
N LYS A 164 19.39 -15.79 0.98
CA LYS A 164 20.44 -14.93 1.53
C LYS A 164 20.59 -13.60 0.80
N ASP A 165 19.92 -13.39 -0.32
CA ASP A 165 20.24 -12.32 -1.26
C ASP A 165 19.06 -11.43 -1.67
N LEU A 166 18.29 -10.91 -0.67
CA LEU A 166 17.28 -9.90 -0.97
C LEU A 166 17.86 -8.65 -1.66
N LEU A 167 19.14 -8.34 -1.39
CA LEU A 167 19.82 -7.19 -2.00
C LEU A 167 20.19 -7.41 -3.47
N LYS A 168 20.19 -8.68 -3.94
CA LYS A 168 20.41 -9.05 -5.35
C LYS A 168 19.09 -9.24 -6.11
N ALA A 169 17.96 -9.28 -5.44
CA ALA A 169 16.66 -9.40 -6.08
C ALA A 169 16.34 -8.16 -6.93
N ASN A 170 15.62 -8.37 -8.03
CA ASN A 170 15.10 -7.27 -8.83
C ASN A 170 14.01 -6.54 -8.02
N ASN A 171 14.30 -5.33 -7.58
CA ASN A 171 13.38 -4.54 -6.79
C ASN A 171 12.39 -3.83 -7.73
N TYR A 172 11.14 -4.28 -7.72
CA TYR A 172 10.09 -3.75 -8.60
C TYR A 172 9.73 -2.29 -8.28
N VAL A 173 9.80 -1.90 -7.00
CA VAL A 173 9.50 -0.52 -6.60
C VAL A 173 10.57 0.44 -7.13
N LYS A 174 11.85 0.11 -6.96
CA LYS A 174 12.95 0.92 -7.51
C LYS A 174 12.89 0.99 -9.03
N LYS A 175 12.56 -0.14 -9.68
CA LYS A 175 12.46 -0.22 -11.14
C LYS A 175 11.33 0.69 -11.65
N GLY A 176 10.11 0.51 -11.14
CA GLY A 176 8.95 1.32 -11.56
C GLY A 176 9.15 2.82 -11.32
N LEU A 177 9.78 3.20 -10.19
CA LEU A 177 10.08 4.60 -9.92
C LEU A 177 11.15 5.19 -10.85
N LYS A 178 12.11 4.38 -11.33
CA LYS A 178 13.07 4.82 -12.36
C LYS A 178 12.37 5.05 -13.68
N GLU A 179 11.54 4.10 -14.12
CA GLU A 179 10.77 4.17 -15.36
C GLU A 179 9.88 5.43 -15.37
N LEU A 180 9.12 5.67 -14.30
CA LEU A 180 8.31 6.89 -14.16
C LEU A 180 9.15 8.19 -14.16
N ALA A 181 10.36 8.15 -13.59
CA ALA A 181 11.23 9.33 -13.54
C ALA A 181 11.79 9.71 -14.93
N THR A 182 11.85 8.75 -15.87
CA THR A 182 12.26 8.97 -17.27
C THR A 182 11.07 9.17 -18.21
N GLY A 183 9.84 9.18 -17.68
CA GLY A 183 8.62 9.32 -18.48
C GLY A 183 8.19 8.03 -19.19
N GLU A 184 8.76 6.90 -18.77
CA GLU A 184 8.42 5.58 -19.29
C GLU A 184 7.24 4.99 -18.50
N GLU A 185 6.49 4.09 -19.12
CA GLU A 185 5.48 3.30 -18.43
C GLU A 185 6.14 2.23 -17.54
N VAL A 186 5.49 1.85 -16.43
CA VAL A 186 5.98 0.79 -15.55
C VAL A 186 5.90 -0.55 -16.28
N SER A 187 7.03 -1.12 -16.62
CA SER A 187 7.14 -2.36 -17.43
C SER A 187 6.55 -3.61 -16.75
N SER A 188 6.38 -3.58 -15.44
CA SER A 188 5.78 -4.65 -14.64
C SER A 188 4.74 -4.05 -13.69
N PRO A 189 3.58 -3.56 -14.20
CA PRO A 189 2.65 -2.76 -13.42
C PRO A 189 1.93 -3.56 -12.32
N VAL A 190 1.81 -4.88 -12.49
CA VAL A 190 1.21 -5.78 -11.50
C VAL A 190 2.11 -6.98 -11.27
N THR A 191 2.46 -7.23 -10.01
CA THR A 191 3.20 -8.42 -9.61
C THR A 191 2.50 -9.14 -8.46
N LYS A 192 2.78 -10.41 -8.25
CA LYS A 192 2.18 -11.19 -7.15
C LYS A 192 2.83 -10.81 -5.82
N PRO A 193 2.13 -10.14 -4.90
CA PRO A 193 2.67 -9.82 -3.58
C PRO A 193 2.87 -11.10 -2.77
N TYR A 194 3.81 -11.07 -1.85
CA TYR A 194 4.11 -12.18 -0.95
C TYR A 194 4.33 -11.69 0.48
N GLY A 195 3.98 -12.51 1.44
CA GLY A 195 4.08 -12.17 2.87
C GLY A 195 2.92 -12.72 3.69
N CYS A 196 2.79 -12.23 4.91
CA CYS A 196 1.67 -12.57 5.77
C CYS A 196 0.40 -11.83 5.30
N SER A 197 -0.77 -12.44 5.47
CA SER A 197 -2.03 -11.75 5.21
C SER A 197 -2.18 -10.50 6.07
N VAL A 198 -2.75 -9.43 5.52
CA VAL A 198 -3.18 -8.26 6.30
C VAL A 198 -4.19 -8.71 7.35
N LYS A 199 -4.08 -8.19 8.58
CA LYS A 199 -4.89 -8.60 9.73
C LYS A 199 -6.13 -7.71 9.87
N TYR A 200 -7.00 -7.76 8.88
CA TYR A 200 -8.28 -7.06 8.94
C TYR A 200 -9.18 -7.60 10.07
N SER A 201 -10.10 -6.75 10.55
CA SER A 201 -11.23 -7.25 11.34
C SER A 201 -12.09 -8.20 10.51
N SER A 202 -12.58 -9.26 11.12
CA SER A 202 -13.64 -10.13 10.59
C SER A 202 -14.95 -9.34 10.42
#